data_0cf50e6cbddb8c1164149b19b2906c42
#
_entry.id   0cf50e6cbddb8c1164149b19b2906c42
#
_cell.length_a   1.000
_cell.length_b   1.000
_cell.length_c   1.000
_cell.angle_alpha   90.00
_cell.angle_beta   90.00
_cell.angle_gamma   90.00
#
_symmetry.space_group_name_H-M   'P 1'
#
loop_
_entity.id
_entity.type
_entity.pdbx_description
1 polymer ?
#
loop_
_entity_poly.entity_id
_entity_poly.type
_entity_poly.pdbx_seq_one_letter_code
_entity_poly.pdbx_strand_id
1 'polypeptide(L)'
;HLVGTINIVAVLALAPIISADFQLNAIDFGFLISAYYGGQAIWSMPSGVLVDRYGVAKVLVFSHIIMASAALLLGLAEGYRLSLFSLFLMGVGYSMTNPGTGRAVLVWFVPELRGTAMGIKQVGVPLGGIIASSALSLASIIQWQSMMLGAGGLIFLNGAFCFFLFKGDRTVDQLRASPFVNLKEVIRMPQLQINALLNGLINIGQINFFSFLTLYLREVAFASLPMASFAIGFAQTTSAFGRIFWGVICDKWFIGRRRVLMGLLTGGASVLLFSMIWVNPGWGFWLGLTLAGLLGFSIASYAPIALAMTLEMVEPRLSGSALGCSMTGVFIGGMIGPPVFGLVIDLSGSFET
;
A
#
# COMPACT_ATOMS: atom_id res chain seq x y z
N HIS A 1 -9.79 -3.17 -1.69
CA HIS A 1 -8.37 -3.18 -1.27
C HIS A 1 -7.80 -4.60 -1.23
N LEU A 2 -8.43 -5.53 -0.50
CA LEU A 2 -7.95 -6.91 -0.36
C LEU A 2 -7.62 -7.54 -1.72
N VAL A 3 -8.58 -7.57 -2.65
CA VAL A 3 -8.41 -8.18 -3.97
C VAL A 3 -7.30 -7.49 -4.79
N GLY A 4 -7.23 -6.16 -4.74
CA GLY A 4 -6.17 -5.41 -5.44
C GLY A 4 -4.77 -5.67 -4.87
N THR A 5 -4.66 -5.87 -3.55
CA THR A 5 -3.38 -6.12 -2.88
C THR A 5 -2.87 -7.55 -3.10
N ILE A 6 -3.76 -8.55 -3.15
CA ILE A 6 -3.37 -9.94 -3.43
C ILE A 6 -2.48 -10.03 -4.67
N ASN A 7 -2.80 -9.26 -5.69
CA ASN A 7 -2.12 -9.28 -6.97
C ASN A 7 -0.62 -9.01 -6.86
N ILE A 8 -0.25 -7.86 -6.29
CA ILE A 8 1.17 -7.48 -6.18
C ILE A 8 1.90 -8.32 -5.13
N VAL A 9 1.24 -8.65 -4.01
CA VAL A 9 1.89 -9.44 -2.97
C VAL A 9 2.10 -10.89 -3.44
N ALA A 10 1.21 -11.42 -4.30
CA ALA A 10 1.44 -12.70 -4.96
C ALA A 10 2.70 -12.67 -5.84
N VAL A 11 2.91 -11.60 -6.63
CA VAL A 11 4.14 -11.42 -7.42
C VAL A 11 5.37 -11.39 -6.51
N LEU A 12 5.31 -10.66 -5.39
CA LEU A 12 6.40 -10.61 -4.42
C LEU A 12 6.68 -11.98 -3.78
N ALA A 13 5.64 -12.71 -3.41
CA ALA A 13 5.78 -14.05 -2.83
C ALA A 13 6.36 -15.05 -3.84
N LEU A 14 5.99 -14.93 -5.11
CA LEU A 14 6.45 -15.77 -6.20
C LEU A 14 7.79 -15.31 -6.81
N ALA A 15 8.43 -14.28 -6.25
CA ALA A 15 9.70 -13.72 -6.73
C ALA A 15 10.76 -14.74 -7.09
N PRO A 16 11.07 -15.76 -6.24
CA PRO A 16 12.10 -16.75 -6.58
C PRO A 16 11.78 -17.56 -7.83
N ILE A 17 10.49 -17.88 -8.02
CA ILE A 17 10.02 -18.70 -9.16
C ILE A 17 10.02 -17.86 -10.44
N ILE A 18 9.49 -16.64 -10.38
CA ILE A 18 9.47 -15.72 -11.53
C ILE A 18 10.88 -15.36 -11.97
N SER A 19 11.78 -15.11 -10.99
CA SER A 19 13.18 -14.81 -11.29
C SER A 19 13.92 -15.99 -11.95
N ALA A 20 13.65 -17.21 -11.50
CA ALA A 20 14.22 -18.41 -12.10
C ALA A 20 13.68 -18.64 -13.52
N ASP A 21 12.40 -18.47 -13.74
CA ASP A 21 11.71 -18.70 -15.02
C ASP A 21 12.21 -17.73 -16.11
N PHE A 22 12.42 -16.48 -15.76
CA PHE A 22 12.91 -15.44 -16.66
C PHE A 22 14.42 -15.17 -16.56
N GLN A 23 15.15 -15.95 -15.76
CA GLN A 23 16.59 -15.81 -15.52
C GLN A 23 16.97 -14.38 -15.06
N LEU A 24 16.15 -13.80 -14.17
CA LEU A 24 16.36 -12.44 -13.66
C LEU A 24 17.39 -12.41 -12.54
N ASN A 25 18.23 -11.39 -12.56
CA ASN A 25 19.01 -11.02 -11.39
C ASN A 25 18.17 -10.20 -10.40
N ALA A 26 18.72 -9.88 -9.22
CA ALA A 26 18.03 -9.12 -8.18
C ALA A 26 17.63 -7.70 -8.63
N ILE A 27 18.46 -7.08 -9.46
CA ILE A 27 18.21 -5.74 -10.02
C ILE A 27 17.04 -5.79 -10.99
N ASP A 28 17.00 -6.76 -11.89
CA ASP A 28 15.91 -6.93 -12.87
C ASP A 28 14.59 -7.17 -12.16
N PHE A 29 14.57 -8.00 -11.11
CA PHE A 29 13.37 -8.19 -10.29
C PHE A 29 12.99 -6.90 -9.57
N GLY A 30 13.96 -6.14 -9.06
CA GLY A 30 13.75 -4.83 -8.47
C GLY A 30 13.05 -3.85 -9.42
N PHE A 31 13.41 -3.86 -10.71
CA PHE A 31 12.74 -3.04 -11.72
C PHE A 31 11.29 -3.47 -11.97
N LEU A 32 10.96 -4.75 -11.84
CA LEU A 32 9.55 -5.19 -11.90
C LEU A 32 8.72 -4.52 -10.79
N ILE A 33 9.23 -4.51 -9.57
CA ILE A 33 8.57 -3.86 -8.44
C ILE A 33 8.51 -2.34 -8.62
N SER A 34 9.62 -1.74 -9.08
CA SER A 34 9.67 -0.31 -9.38
C SER A 34 8.67 0.10 -10.47
N ALA A 35 8.45 -0.74 -11.47
CA ALA A 35 7.44 -0.48 -12.51
C ALA A 35 6.03 -0.40 -11.91
N TYR A 36 5.67 -1.29 -10.98
CA TYR A 36 4.40 -1.23 -10.29
C TYR A 36 4.22 0.05 -9.46
N TYR A 37 5.20 0.41 -8.63
CA TYR A 37 5.14 1.65 -7.86
C TYR A 37 5.24 2.90 -8.73
N GLY A 38 6.00 2.84 -9.83
CA GLY A 38 6.07 3.90 -10.84
C GLY A 38 4.72 4.16 -11.50
N GLY A 39 4.01 3.11 -11.90
CA GLY A 39 2.64 3.21 -12.39
C GLY A 39 1.70 3.88 -11.39
N GLN A 40 1.80 3.51 -10.12
CA GLN A 40 1.02 4.14 -9.06
C GLN A 40 1.40 5.61 -8.86
N ALA A 41 2.68 5.94 -8.75
CA ALA A 41 3.17 7.30 -8.50
C ALA A 41 2.72 8.27 -9.61
N ILE A 42 2.92 7.86 -10.87
CA ILE A 42 2.58 8.68 -12.04
C ILE A 42 1.06 8.88 -12.16
N TRP A 43 0.28 7.82 -11.87
CA TRP A 43 -1.16 7.85 -12.13
C TRP A 43 -2.01 8.20 -10.91
N SER A 44 -1.44 8.30 -9.72
CA SER A 44 -2.19 8.56 -8.48
C SER A 44 -2.94 9.89 -8.50
N MET A 45 -2.27 10.97 -8.92
CA MET A 45 -2.90 12.29 -9.02
C MET A 45 -3.97 12.36 -10.14
N PRO A 46 -3.72 11.89 -11.38
CA PRO A 46 -4.76 11.74 -12.39
C PRO A 46 -5.93 10.88 -11.92
N SER A 47 -5.71 9.81 -11.19
CA SER A 47 -6.77 8.94 -10.68
C SER A 47 -7.71 9.67 -9.72
N GLY A 48 -7.17 10.54 -8.87
CA GLY A 48 -7.97 11.39 -7.99
C GLY A 48 -8.88 12.34 -8.77
N VAL A 49 -8.37 12.96 -9.83
CA VAL A 49 -9.15 13.82 -10.74
C VAL A 49 -10.26 13.03 -11.44
N LEU A 50 -9.96 11.80 -11.88
CA LEU A 50 -10.98 10.93 -12.49
C LEU A 50 -12.11 10.59 -11.51
N VAL A 51 -11.78 10.34 -10.23
CA VAL A 51 -12.78 10.10 -9.18
C VAL A 51 -13.67 11.33 -8.97
N ASP A 52 -13.09 12.52 -8.94
CA ASP A 52 -13.84 13.78 -8.76
C ASP A 52 -14.76 14.04 -9.96
N ARG A 53 -14.36 13.65 -11.16
CA ARG A 53 -15.13 13.87 -12.39
C ARG A 53 -16.19 12.81 -12.68
N TYR A 54 -15.82 11.53 -12.58
CA TYR A 54 -16.64 10.40 -13.03
C TYR A 54 -17.33 9.65 -11.89
N GLY A 55 -16.99 9.97 -10.64
CA GLY A 55 -17.52 9.33 -9.45
C GLY A 55 -16.86 8.00 -9.11
N VAL A 56 -17.19 7.47 -7.93
CA VAL A 56 -16.55 6.30 -7.33
C VAL A 56 -16.77 5.03 -8.17
N ALA A 57 -18.03 4.76 -8.55
CA ALA A 57 -18.40 3.53 -9.25
C ALA A 57 -17.62 3.32 -10.54
N LYS A 58 -17.66 4.32 -11.43
CA LYS A 58 -17.03 4.21 -12.76
C LYS A 58 -15.53 4.06 -12.66
N VAL A 59 -14.90 4.81 -11.74
CA VAL A 59 -13.44 4.77 -11.58
C VAL A 59 -13.00 3.46 -10.94
N LEU A 60 -13.72 2.91 -9.97
CA LEU A 60 -13.39 1.61 -9.40
C LEU A 60 -13.56 0.48 -10.41
N VAL A 61 -14.63 0.49 -11.22
CA VAL A 61 -14.80 -0.49 -12.30
C VAL A 61 -13.65 -0.40 -13.31
N PHE A 62 -13.31 0.80 -13.76
CA PHE A 62 -12.17 1.03 -14.67
C PHE A 62 -10.84 0.57 -14.08
N SER A 63 -10.59 0.90 -12.80
CA SER A 63 -9.45 0.40 -12.02
C SER A 63 -9.33 -1.13 -12.08
N HIS A 64 -10.45 -1.82 -11.83
CA HIS A 64 -10.46 -3.29 -11.82
C HIS A 64 -10.30 -3.89 -13.20
N ILE A 65 -10.85 -3.26 -14.25
CA ILE A 65 -10.61 -3.68 -15.64
C ILE A 65 -9.12 -3.59 -15.96
N ILE A 66 -8.46 -2.47 -15.64
CA ILE A 66 -7.02 -2.31 -15.89
C ILE A 66 -6.22 -3.34 -15.11
N MET A 67 -6.49 -3.51 -13.81
CA MET A 67 -5.77 -4.49 -12.98
C MET A 67 -5.99 -5.94 -13.46
N ALA A 68 -7.21 -6.30 -13.83
CA ALA A 68 -7.52 -7.62 -14.36
C ALA A 68 -6.78 -7.88 -15.68
N SER A 69 -6.83 -6.91 -16.61
CA SER A 69 -6.09 -7.02 -17.89
C SER A 69 -4.58 -7.14 -17.64
N ALA A 70 -4.04 -6.36 -16.69
CA ALA A 70 -2.63 -6.43 -16.32
C ALA A 70 -2.24 -7.79 -15.73
N ALA A 71 -3.08 -8.37 -14.87
CA ALA A 71 -2.86 -9.70 -14.31
C ALA A 71 -2.91 -10.80 -15.38
N LEU A 72 -3.86 -10.70 -16.30
CA LEU A 72 -3.95 -11.62 -17.45
C LEU A 72 -2.72 -11.50 -18.34
N LEU A 73 -2.29 -10.28 -18.69
CA LEU A 73 -1.07 -10.04 -19.47
C LEU A 73 0.17 -10.59 -18.77
N LEU A 74 0.27 -10.46 -17.44
CA LEU A 74 1.38 -11.02 -16.67
C LEU A 74 1.35 -12.56 -16.69
N GLY A 75 0.17 -13.17 -16.55
CA GLY A 75 0.01 -14.62 -16.63
C GLY A 75 0.28 -15.20 -18.03
N LEU A 76 0.22 -14.38 -19.05
CA LEU A 76 0.55 -14.73 -20.44
C LEU A 76 1.94 -14.25 -20.86
N ALA A 77 2.71 -13.67 -19.93
CA ALA A 77 4.01 -13.11 -20.27
C ALA A 77 5.05 -14.21 -20.52
N GLU A 78 5.65 -14.18 -21.70
CA GLU A 78 6.75 -15.07 -22.10
C GLU A 78 8.13 -14.44 -21.84
N GLY A 79 8.18 -13.24 -21.23
CA GLY A 79 9.45 -12.56 -20.97
C GLY A 79 9.34 -11.26 -20.18
N TYR A 80 10.51 -10.77 -19.81
CA TYR A 80 10.74 -9.66 -18.90
C TYR A 80 10.01 -8.35 -19.30
N ARG A 81 10.08 -7.97 -20.60
CA ARG A 81 9.51 -6.68 -21.06
C ARG A 81 7.99 -6.62 -20.90
N LEU A 82 7.30 -7.72 -21.22
CA LEU A 82 5.85 -7.79 -21.07
C LEU A 82 5.47 -7.81 -19.58
N SER A 83 6.27 -8.46 -18.75
CA SER A 83 6.08 -8.46 -17.28
C SER A 83 6.25 -7.06 -16.68
N LEU A 84 7.26 -6.29 -17.12
CA LEU A 84 7.43 -4.87 -16.73
C LEU A 84 6.21 -4.04 -17.08
N PHE A 85 5.75 -4.14 -18.33
CA PHE A 85 4.58 -3.40 -18.79
C PHE A 85 3.32 -3.80 -18.03
N SER A 86 3.12 -5.10 -17.81
CA SER A 86 1.98 -5.62 -17.04
C SER A 86 1.97 -5.09 -15.61
N LEU A 87 3.10 -5.09 -14.92
CA LEU A 87 3.19 -4.57 -13.56
C LEU A 87 3.02 -3.05 -13.49
N PHE A 88 3.58 -2.31 -14.45
CA PHE A 88 3.30 -0.88 -14.57
C PHE A 88 1.79 -0.60 -14.73
N LEU A 89 1.13 -1.32 -15.63
CA LEU A 89 -0.30 -1.19 -15.87
C LEU A 89 -1.13 -1.59 -14.64
N MET A 90 -0.69 -2.62 -13.92
CA MET A 90 -1.30 -3.04 -12.64
C MET A 90 -1.20 -1.93 -11.59
N GLY A 91 -0.05 -1.24 -11.52
CA GLY A 91 0.15 -0.06 -10.67
C GLY A 91 -0.79 1.09 -11.04
N VAL A 92 -0.92 1.38 -12.33
CA VAL A 92 -1.89 2.37 -12.85
C VAL A 92 -3.31 2.04 -12.38
N GLY A 93 -3.75 0.79 -12.53
CA GLY A 93 -5.06 0.36 -12.07
C GLY A 93 -5.24 0.52 -10.56
N TYR A 94 -4.28 0.04 -9.78
CA TYR A 94 -4.35 0.09 -8.31
C TYR A 94 -4.34 1.52 -7.75
N SER A 95 -3.69 2.47 -8.42
CA SER A 95 -3.63 3.88 -8.00
C SER A 95 -5.00 4.52 -7.78
N MET A 96 -6.03 4.05 -8.49
CA MET A 96 -7.40 4.56 -8.40
C MET A 96 -8.16 4.06 -7.17
N THR A 97 -7.66 3.01 -6.51
CA THR A 97 -8.38 2.34 -5.41
C THR A 97 -8.49 3.22 -4.18
N ASN A 98 -7.42 3.90 -3.78
CA ASN A 98 -7.42 4.76 -2.60
C ASN A 98 -8.28 6.02 -2.77
N PRO A 99 -8.13 6.82 -3.85
CA PRO A 99 -9.00 7.97 -4.09
C PRO A 99 -10.47 7.57 -4.21
N GLY A 100 -10.78 6.50 -4.96
CA GLY A 100 -12.15 6.03 -5.15
C GLY A 100 -12.82 5.60 -3.85
N THR A 101 -12.21 4.68 -3.12
CA THR A 101 -12.76 4.20 -1.85
C THR A 101 -12.70 5.24 -0.73
N GLY A 102 -11.72 6.14 -0.75
CA GLY A 102 -11.63 7.26 0.19
C GLY A 102 -12.77 8.25 0.01
N ARG A 103 -13.10 8.60 -1.25
CA ARG A 103 -14.27 9.43 -1.54
C ARG A 103 -15.58 8.76 -1.14
N ALA A 104 -15.71 7.44 -1.32
CA ALA A 104 -16.88 6.70 -0.84
C ALA A 104 -17.04 6.85 0.68
N VAL A 105 -15.96 6.71 1.45
CA VAL A 105 -16.00 6.94 2.90
C VAL A 105 -16.41 8.37 3.24
N LEU A 106 -15.89 9.37 2.52
CA LEU A 106 -16.27 10.77 2.74
C LEU A 106 -17.77 11.01 2.57
N VAL A 107 -18.38 10.38 1.55
CA VAL A 107 -19.79 10.58 1.19
C VAL A 107 -20.74 9.77 2.08
N TRP A 108 -20.36 8.55 2.45
CA TRP A 108 -21.26 7.63 3.18
C TRP A 108 -21.17 7.74 4.69
N PHE A 109 -20.05 8.26 5.22
CA PHE A 109 -19.80 8.28 6.67
C PHE A 109 -19.69 9.72 7.18
N VAL A 110 -20.33 9.97 8.34
CA VAL A 110 -20.18 11.23 9.07
C VAL A 110 -18.74 11.41 9.55
N PRO A 111 -18.27 12.66 9.79
CA PRO A 111 -16.88 12.93 10.17
C PRO A 111 -16.38 12.11 11.36
N GLU A 112 -17.27 11.81 12.32
CA GLU A 112 -17.00 11.08 13.56
C GLU A 112 -16.68 9.58 13.33
N LEU A 113 -17.02 9.03 12.16
CA LEU A 113 -16.81 7.63 11.82
C LEU A 113 -15.82 7.42 10.66
N ARG A 114 -15.28 8.49 10.08
CA ARG A 114 -14.40 8.39 8.90
C ARG A 114 -13.09 7.69 9.18
N GLY A 115 -12.48 7.91 10.35
CA GLY A 115 -11.24 7.24 10.75
C GLY A 115 -11.45 5.74 10.91
N THR A 116 -12.54 5.34 11.58
CA THR A 116 -12.93 3.95 11.76
C THR A 116 -13.23 3.28 10.41
N ALA A 117 -14.01 3.93 9.54
CA ALA A 117 -14.33 3.42 8.21
C ALA A 117 -13.07 3.28 7.34
N MET A 118 -12.14 4.24 7.41
CA MET A 118 -10.83 4.15 6.76
C MET A 118 -9.99 3.01 7.34
N GLY A 119 -10.03 2.81 8.67
CA GLY A 119 -9.37 1.71 9.35
C GLY A 119 -9.82 0.36 8.80
N ILE A 120 -11.13 0.10 8.83
CA ILE A 120 -11.73 -1.15 8.33
C ILE A 120 -11.40 -1.37 6.85
N LYS A 121 -11.56 -0.34 6.02
CA LYS A 121 -11.22 -0.40 4.59
C LYS A 121 -9.76 -0.82 4.37
N GLN A 122 -8.85 -0.25 5.13
CA GLN A 122 -7.42 -0.45 4.97
C GLN A 122 -6.89 -1.77 5.54
N VAL A 123 -7.67 -2.50 6.34
CA VAL A 123 -7.36 -3.88 6.76
C VAL A 123 -7.25 -4.82 5.57
N GLY A 124 -7.95 -4.53 4.48
CA GLY A 124 -7.83 -5.30 3.25
C GLY A 124 -6.40 -5.41 2.70
N VAL A 125 -5.52 -4.44 3.00
CA VAL A 125 -4.12 -4.46 2.56
C VAL A 125 -3.33 -5.57 3.26
N PRO A 126 -3.19 -5.60 4.59
CA PRO A 126 -2.47 -6.68 5.27
C PRO A 126 -3.15 -8.05 5.12
N LEU A 127 -4.49 -8.13 5.06
CA LEU A 127 -5.18 -9.39 4.80
C LEU A 127 -4.88 -9.93 3.40
N GLY A 128 -4.85 -9.06 2.38
CA GLY A 128 -4.41 -9.43 1.05
C GLY A 128 -2.98 -9.97 1.04
N GLY A 129 -2.10 -9.37 1.84
CA GLY A 129 -0.73 -9.83 2.05
C GLY A 129 -0.65 -11.22 2.66
N ILE A 130 -1.42 -11.48 3.72
CA ILE A 130 -1.48 -12.80 4.38
C ILE A 130 -1.96 -13.87 3.40
N ILE A 131 -3.04 -13.62 2.65
CA ILE A 131 -3.56 -14.57 1.66
C ILE A 131 -2.53 -14.81 0.55
N ALA A 132 -1.92 -13.75 0.03
CA ALA A 132 -0.95 -13.85 -1.05
C ALA A 132 0.34 -14.58 -0.63
N SER A 133 0.73 -14.53 0.66
CA SER A 133 1.87 -15.29 1.15
C SER A 133 1.70 -16.82 0.97
N SER A 134 0.46 -17.30 0.91
CA SER A 134 0.16 -18.70 0.60
C SER A 134 0.44 -19.08 -0.86
N ALA A 135 0.65 -18.10 -1.75
CA ALA A 135 0.89 -18.34 -3.17
C ALA A 135 2.15 -19.17 -3.41
N LEU A 136 3.21 -18.96 -2.61
CA LEU A 136 4.44 -19.74 -2.74
C LEU A 136 4.23 -21.24 -2.46
N SER A 137 3.40 -21.57 -1.47
CA SER A 137 3.03 -22.97 -1.17
C SER A 137 2.20 -23.59 -2.30
N LEU A 138 1.30 -22.81 -2.90
CA LEU A 138 0.49 -23.25 -4.03
C LEU A 138 1.31 -23.42 -5.31
N ALA A 139 2.42 -22.71 -5.46
CA ALA A 139 3.29 -22.79 -6.63
C ALA A 139 3.98 -24.15 -6.80
N SER A 140 3.99 -25.00 -5.77
CA SER A 140 4.41 -26.41 -5.89
C SER A 140 3.41 -27.28 -6.68
N ILE A 141 2.17 -26.82 -6.82
CA ILE A 141 1.07 -27.58 -7.45
C ILE A 141 0.56 -26.88 -8.70
N ILE A 142 0.58 -25.55 -8.72
CA ILE A 142 -0.01 -24.71 -9.77
C ILE A 142 1.07 -23.78 -10.33
N GLN A 143 1.21 -23.70 -11.63
CA GLN A 143 2.11 -22.76 -12.29
C GLN A 143 1.74 -21.31 -11.91
N TRP A 144 2.74 -20.48 -11.66
CA TRP A 144 2.54 -19.08 -11.25
C TRP A 144 1.75 -18.27 -12.28
N GLN A 145 1.91 -18.59 -13.58
CA GLN A 145 1.14 -17.99 -14.66
C GLN A 145 -0.37 -18.23 -14.49
N SER A 146 -0.75 -19.47 -14.18
CA SER A 146 -2.15 -19.84 -13.94
C SER A 146 -2.72 -19.15 -12.69
N MET A 147 -1.88 -18.92 -11.68
CA MET A 147 -2.26 -18.16 -10.49
C MET A 147 -2.54 -16.69 -10.83
N MET A 148 -1.74 -16.08 -11.70
CA MET A 148 -1.98 -14.71 -12.19
C MET A 148 -3.23 -14.60 -13.05
N LEU A 149 -3.52 -15.60 -13.90
CA LEU A 149 -4.76 -15.67 -14.65
C LEU A 149 -5.98 -15.78 -13.71
N GLY A 150 -5.91 -16.63 -12.69
CA GLY A 150 -6.94 -16.76 -11.66
C GLY A 150 -7.13 -15.45 -10.86
N ALA A 151 -6.06 -14.78 -10.49
CA ALA A 151 -6.11 -13.48 -9.83
C ALA A 151 -6.76 -12.41 -10.72
N GLY A 152 -6.45 -12.40 -12.02
CA GLY A 152 -7.10 -11.54 -13.02
C GLY A 152 -8.61 -11.75 -13.09
N GLY A 153 -9.04 -13.01 -13.11
CA GLY A 153 -10.46 -13.38 -13.05
C GLY A 153 -11.15 -12.89 -11.78
N LEU A 154 -10.52 -13.10 -10.62
CA LEU A 154 -11.03 -12.63 -9.33
C LEU A 154 -11.17 -11.09 -9.29
N ILE A 155 -10.19 -10.37 -9.82
CA ILE A 155 -10.22 -8.90 -9.89
C ILE A 155 -11.34 -8.43 -10.82
N PHE A 156 -11.52 -9.08 -11.94
CA PHE A 156 -12.61 -8.77 -12.89
C PHE A 156 -13.98 -8.95 -12.22
N LEU A 157 -14.20 -10.07 -11.54
CA LEU A 157 -15.42 -10.34 -10.77
C LEU A 157 -15.66 -9.28 -9.68
N ASN A 158 -14.60 -8.87 -8.96
CA ASN A 158 -14.70 -7.81 -7.98
C ASN A 158 -15.04 -6.46 -8.60
N GLY A 159 -14.55 -6.16 -9.80
CA GLY A 159 -14.93 -4.99 -10.57
C GLY A 159 -16.42 -4.99 -10.95
N ALA A 160 -16.92 -6.14 -11.42
CA ALA A 160 -18.35 -6.33 -11.69
C ALA A 160 -19.19 -6.15 -10.41
N PHE A 161 -18.75 -6.72 -9.29
CA PHE A 161 -19.41 -6.53 -8.00
C PHE A 161 -19.45 -5.04 -7.58
N CYS A 162 -18.36 -4.31 -7.74
CA CYS A 162 -18.33 -2.87 -7.49
C CYS A 162 -19.33 -2.11 -8.37
N PHE A 163 -19.48 -2.51 -9.64
CA PHE A 163 -20.47 -1.90 -10.53
C PHE A 163 -21.90 -2.05 -9.99
N PHE A 164 -22.27 -3.23 -9.52
CA PHE A 164 -23.61 -3.48 -8.98
C PHE A 164 -23.84 -2.76 -7.64
N LEU A 165 -22.85 -2.76 -6.74
CA LEU A 165 -22.95 -2.11 -5.44
C LEU A 165 -23.15 -0.59 -5.55
N PHE A 166 -22.45 0.05 -6.47
CA PHE A 166 -22.47 1.51 -6.61
C PHE A 166 -23.46 1.99 -7.68
N LYS A 167 -24.18 1.09 -8.33
CA LYS A 167 -25.18 1.44 -9.35
C LYS A 167 -26.33 2.21 -8.71
N GLY A 168 -26.48 3.46 -9.11
CA GLY A 168 -27.58 4.32 -8.62
C GLY A 168 -27.22 5.22 -7.44
N ASP A 169 -25.99 5.20 -6.95
CA ASP A 169 -25.55 6.16 -5.93
C ASP A 169 -25.35 7.55 -6.55
N ARG A 170 -26.45 8.33 -6.57
CA ARG A 170 -26.50 9.71 -7.09
C ARG A 170 -25.79 10.72 -6.18
N THR A 171 -25.56 10.40 -4.91
CA THR A 171 -24.94 11.32 -3.95
C THR A 171 -23.50 11.64 -4.33
N VAL A 172 -22.84 10.72 -5.00
CA VAL A 172 -21.45 10.88 -5.50
C VAL A 172 -21.40 11.72 -6.79
N ASP A 173 -22.47 11.73 -7.59
CA ASP A 173 -22.53 12.45 -8.87
C ASP A 173 -22.76 13.98 -8.72
N GLN A 174 -23.27 14.43 -7.58
CA GLN A 174 -23.65 15.84 -7.36
C GLN A 174 -22.44 16.80 -7.18
N LEU A 175 -21.24 16.26 -6.97
CA LEU A 175 -20.03 17.03 -6.69
C LEU A 175 -19.11 17.18 -7.94
N ARG A 176 -19.68 17.20 -9.14
CA ARG A 176 -18.92 17.32 -10.39
C ARG A 176 -18.23 18.69 -10.48
N ALA A 177 -16.92 18.69 -10.60
CA ALA A 177 -16.14 19.89 -10.91
C ALA A 177 -15.26 19.65 -12.15
N SER A 178 -14.75 20.74 -12.74
CA SER A 178 -13.82 20.66 -13.85
C SER A 178 -12.50 20.02 -13.37
N PRO A 179 -12.02 18.95 -14.02
CA PRO A 179 -10.86 18.19 -13.56
C PRO A 179 -9.57 19.01 -13.49
N PHE A 180 -9.36 19.89 -14.45
CA PHE A 180 -8.15 20.73 -14.49
C PHE A 180 -8.16 21.83 -13.44
N VAL A 181 -9.32 22.36 -13.07
CA VAL A 181 -9.46 23.35 -12.00
C VAL A 181 -9.12 22.72 -10.65
N ASN A 182 -9.67 21.55 -10.37
CA ASN A 182 -9.39 20.81 -9.13
C ASN A 182 -7.90 20.47 -8.98
N LEU A 183 -7.27 19.98 -10.03
CA LEU A 183 -5.84 19.65 -10.02
C LEU A 183 -4.98 20.88 -9.72
N LYS A 184 -5.23 21.98 -10.42
CA LYS A 184 -4.49 23.24 -10.22
C LYS A 184 -4.68 23.78 -8.80
N GLU A 185 -5.87 23.67 -8.25
CA GLU A 185 -6.20 24.10 -6.89
C GLU A 185 -5.43 23.25 -5.86
N VAL A 186 -5.50 21.93 -5.97
CA VAL A 186 -4.81 20.98 -5.07
C VAL A 186 -3.28 21.17 -5.09
N ILE A 187 -2.68 21.33 -6.29
CA ILE A 187 -1.23 21.56 -6.43
C ILE A 187 -0.81 22.87 -5.79
N ARG A 188 -1.68 23.86 -5.71
CA ARG A 188 -1.38 25.16 -5.09
C ARG A 188 -1.58 25.19 -3.58
N MET A 189 -2.13 24.14 -2.98
CA MET A 189 -2.33 24.04 -1.53
C MET A 189 -1.06 23.55 -0.84
N PRO A 190 -0.24 24.41 -0.20
CA PRO A 190 1.01 23.99 0.41
C PRO A 190 0.81 22.96 1.51
N GLN A 191 -0.34 23.01 2.20
CA GLN A 191 -0.70 22.05 3.25
C GLN A 191 -0.81 20.62 2.71
N LEU A 192 -1.35 20.44 1.51
CA LEU A 192 -1.45 19.12 0.86
C LEU A 192 -0.09 18.62 0.38
N GLN A 193 0.76 19.53 -0.15
CA GLN A 193 2.11 19.16 -0.57
C GLN A 193 2.96 18.70 0.62
N ILE A 194 2.92 19.45 1.73
CA ILE A 194 3.59 19.07 2.97
C ILE A 194 3.05 17.72 3.48
N ASN A 195 1.72 17.52 3.46
CA ASN A 195 1.12 16.26 3.87
C ASN A 195 1.55 15.09 2.96
N ALA A 196 1.60 15.29 1.65
CA ALA A 196 2.07 14.29 0.69
C ALA A 196 3.55 13.93 0.94
N LEU A 197 4.42 14.92 1.16
CA LEU A 197 5.82 14.72 1.50
C LEU A 197 5.98 13.92 2.80
N LEU A 198 5.30 14.34 3.87
CA LEU A 198 5.35 13.65 5.17
C LEU A 198 4.86 12.20 5.05
N ASN A 199 3.76 11.96 4.33
CA ASN A 199 3.27 10.60 4.09
C ASN A 199 4.27 9.77 3.27
N GLY A 200 4.98 10.37 2.33
CA GLY A 200 6.06 9.73 1.59
C GLY A 200 7.22 9.32 2.50
N LEU A 201 7.68 10.23 3.37
CA LEU A 201 8.75 9.95 4.34
C LEU A 201 8.36 8.83 5.32
N ILE A 202 7.13 8.85 5.84
CA ILE A 202 6.62 7.78 6.70
C ILE A 202 6.59 6.45 5.94
N ASN A 203 6.16 6.48 4.68
CA ASN A 203 6.08 5.28 3.86
C ASN A 203 7.47 4.69 3.53
N ILE A 204 8.52 5.51 3.40
CA ILE A 204 9.90 5.02 3.29
C ILE A 204 10.23 4.11 4.48
N GLY A 205 9.95 4.56 5.70
CA GLY A 205 10.16 3.76 6.91
C GLY A 205 9.33 2.47 6.92
N GLN A 206 8.05 2.56 6.55
CA GLN A 206 7.16 1.39 6.50
C GLN A 206 7.62 0.36 5.46
N ILE A 207 7.94 0.78 4.25
CA ILE A 207 8.35 -0.11 3.17
C ILE A 207 9.69 -0.76 3.48
N ASN A 208 10.67 0.01 3.96
CA ASN A 208 11.97 -0.53 4.36
C ASN A 208 11.82 -1.56 5.48
N PHE A 209 11.01 -1.27 6.48
CA PHE A 209 10.72 -2.21 7.56
C PHE A 209 10.21 -3.55 7.00
N PHE A 210 9.19 -3.56 6.14
CA PHE A 210 8.69 -4.81 5.59
C PHE A 210 9.62 -5.48 4.59
N SER A 211 10.38 -4.72 3.81
CA SER A 211 11.27 -5.27 2.79
C SER A 211 12.50 -5.96 3.40
N PHE A 212 13.03 -5.40 4.48
CA PHE A 212 14.29 -5.86 5.04
C PHE A 212 14.16 -6.63 6.36
N LEU A 213 12.99 -6.68 6.98
CA LEU A 213 12.79 -7.34 8.29
C LEU A 213 13.25 -8.82 8.28
N THR A 214 12.94 -9.59 7.24
CA THR A 214 13.34 -10.99 7.15
C THR A 214 14.87 -11.13 7.07
N LEU A 215 15.50 -10.34 6.21
CA LEU A 215 16.94 -10.35 6.03
C LEU A 215 17.65 -9.92 7.32
N TYR A 216 17.22 -8.82 7.90
CA TYR A 216 17.69 -8.30 9.17
C TYR A 216 17.65 -9.35 10.29
N LEU A 217 16.50 -10.01 10.51
CA LEU A 217 16.36 -11.02 11.56
C LEU A 217 17.22 -12.25 11.29
N ARG A 218 17.47 -12.60 10.04
CA ARG A 218 18.36 -13.72 9.69
C ARG A 218 19.83 -13.37 9.94
N GLU A 219 20.25 -12.18 9.59
CA GLU A 219 21.68 -11.78 9.69
C GLU A 219 22.03 -11.33 11.11
N VAL A 220 21.18 -10.57 11.78
CA VAL A 220 21.47 -9.98 13.08
C VAL A 220 21.04 -10.87 14.25
N ALA A 221 19.85 -11.49 14.15
CA ALA A 221 19.32 -12.36 15.20
C ALA A 221 19.57 -13.87 14.95
N PHE A 222 20.22 -14.25 13.85
CA PHE A 222 20.42 -15.63 13.41
C PHE A 222 19.12 -16.45 13.36
N ALA A 223 18.00 -15.79 13.07
CA ALA A 223 16.69 -16.42 12.99
C ALA A 223 16.62 -17.39 11.79
N SER A 224 16.02 -18.54 11.98
CA SER A 224 15.70 -19.43 10.86
C SER A 224 14.70 -18.77 9.90
N LEU A 225 14.65 -19.21 8.64
CA LEU A 225 13.70 -18.68 7.66
C LEU A 225 12.23 -18.75 8.13
N PRO A 226 11.76 -19.88 8.74
CA PRO A 226 10.41 -19.95 9.29
C PRO A 226 10.16 -18.90 10.39
N MET A 227 11.12 -18.66 11.29
CA MET A 227 11.01 -17.68 12.36
C MET A 227 10.94 -16.25 11.80
N ALA A 228 11.79 -15.91 10.85
CA ALA A 228 11.77 -14.59 10.21
C ALA A 228 10.47 -14.35 9.41
N SER A 229 9.96 -15.38 8.72
CA SER A 229 8.68 -15.33 8.03
C SER A 229 7.50 -15.18 9.00
N PHE A 230 7.55 -15.86 10.14
CA PHE A 230 6.56 -15.68 11.20
C PHE A 230 6.53 -14.24 11.74
N ALA A 231 7.69 -13.60 11.91
CA ALA A 231 7.77 -12.22 12.37
C ALA A 231 7.09 -11.23 11.40
N ILE A 232 7.24 -11.43 10.08
CA ILE A 232 6.49 -10.63 9.08
C ILE A 232 4.98 -10.87 9.21
N GLY A 233 4.55 -12.12 9.28
CA GLY A 233 3.14 -12.46 9.45
C GLY A 233 2.55 -11.85 10.72
N PHE A 234 3.30 -11.85 11.82
CA PHE A 234 2.93 -11.23 13.07
C PHE A 234 2.83 -9.70 12.93
N ALA A 235 3.81 -9.04 12.29
CA ALA A 235 3.77 -7.61 12.02
C ALA A 235 2.59 -7.21 11.12
N GLN A 236 2.24 -8.01 10.12
CA GLN A 236 1.06 -7.80 9.29
C GLN A 236 -0.25 -7.95 10.08
N THR A 237 -0.29 -8.95 10.97
CA THR A 237 -1.45 -9.18 11.83
C THR A 237 -1.66 -8.01 12.79
N THR A 238 -0.61 -7.55 13.48
CA THR A 238 -0.67 -6.39 14.37
C THR A 238 -1.01 -5.11 13.59
N SER A 239 -0.54 -4.97 12.34
CA SER A 239 -0.93 -3.88 11.46
C SER A 239 -2.43 -3.89 11.13
N ALA A 240 -3.01 -5.06 10.87
CA ALA A 240 -4.44 -5.17 10.64
C ALA A 240 -5.26 -4.67 11.84
N PHE A 241 -4.91 -5.11 13.04
CA PHE A 241 -5.52 -4.63 14.29
C PHE A 241 -5.27 -3.14 14.51
N GLY A 242 -4.03 -2.69 14.33
CA GLY A 242 -3.65 -1.30 14.51
C GLY A 242 -4.43 -0.34 13.62
N ARG A 243 -4.73 -0.72 12.37
CA ARG A 243 -5.52 0.10 11.44
C ARG A 243 -6.93 0.38 11.95
N ILE A 244 -7.59 -0.60 12.54
CA ILE A 244 -8.92 -0.43 13.15
C ILE A 244 -8.79 0.36 14.45
N PHE A 245 -7.88 -0.05 15.34
CA PHE A 245 -7.67 0.57 16.64
C PHE A 245 -7.38 2.06 16.52
N TRP A 246 -6.39 2.43 15.72
CA TRP A 246 -6.03 3.84 15.51
C TRP A 246 -7.10 4.63 14.77
N GLY A 247 -7.88 3.98 13.90
CA GLY A 247 -9.05 4.58 13.29
C GLY A 247 -10.10 4.98 14.33
N VAL A 248 -10.43 4.07 15.26
CA VAL A 248 -11.37 4.33 16.35
C VAL A 248 -10.84 5.41 17.32
N ILE A 249 -9.56 5.32 17.71
CA ILE A 249 -8.90 6.32 18.56
C ILE A 249 -8.94 7.70 17.92
N CYS A 250 -8.65 7.74 16.61
CA CYS A 250 -8.69 8.95 15.80
C CYS A 250 -10.06 9.64 15.86
N ASP A 251 -11.14 8.85 15.75
CA ASP A 251 -12.50 9.38 15.75
C ASP A 251 -13.00 9.72 17.17
N LYS A 252 -12.58 8.99 18.21
CA LYS A 252 -13.05 9.25 19.58
C LYS A 252 -12.35 10.43 20.26
N TRP A 253 -11.04 10.55 20.10
CA TRP A 253 -10.22 11.45 20.92
C TRP A 253 -9.45 12.49 20.13
N PHE A 254 -9.31 12.34 18.80
CA PHE A 254 -8.47 13.21 17.98
C PHE A 254 -9.19 13.87 16.80
N ILE A 255 -10.52 13.95 16.81
CA ILE A 255 -11.25 14.77 15.82
C ILE A 255 -10.72 16.21 15.87
N GLY A 256 -10.37 16.76 14.71
CA GLY A 256 -9.75 18.08 14.58
C GLY A 256 -8.29 18.18 15.08
N ARG A 257 -7.76 17.10 15.68
CA ARG A 257 -6.38 17.03 16.19
C ARG A 257 -5.59 15.84 15.62
N ARG A 258 -5.98 15.32 14.46
CA ARG A 258 -5.39 14.13 13.85
C ARG A 258 -3.88 14.26 13.60
N ARG A 259 -3.38 15.49 13.41
CA ARG A 259 -1.94 15.77 13.30
C ARG A 259 -1.15 15.39 14.55
N VAL A 260 -1.74 15.59 15.75
CA VAL A 260 -1.11 15.21 17.02
C VAL A 260 -0.99 13.69 17.10
N LEU A 261 -2.07 12.96 16.79
CA LEU A 261 -2.05 11.50 16.77
C LEU A 261 -1.01 10.96 15.76
N MET A 262 -0.93 11.55 14.57
CA MET A 262 0.06 11.18 13.56
C MET A 262 1.49 11.40 14.11
N GLY A 263 1.74 12.55 14.74
CA GLY A 263 3.04 12.85 15.36
C GLY A 263 3.42 11.87 16.48
N LEU A 264 2.48 11.50 17.34
CA LEU A 264 2.70 10.50 18.39
C LEU A 264 3.01 9.12 17.81
N LEU A 265 2.26 8.71 16.78
CA LEU A 265 2.44 7.42 16.12
C LEU A 265 3.80 7.34 15.42
N THR A 266 4.15 8.36 14.65
CA THR A 266 5.41 8.38 13.90
C THR A 266 6.62 8.58 14.81
N GLY A 267 6.50 9.42 15.84
CA GLY A 267 7.54 9.58 16.87
C GLY A 267 7.79 8.27 17.64
N GLY A 268 6.72 7.61 18.08
CA GLY A 268 6.83 6.29 18.72
C GLY A 268 7.44 5.23 17.78
N ALA A 269 7.03 5.22 16.51
CA ALA A 269 7.60 4.32 15.52
C ALA A 269 9.10 4.59 15.27
N SER A 270 9.53 5.85 15.28
CA SER A 270 10.95 6.20 15.16
C SER A 270 11.78 5.67 16.33
N VAL A 271 11.26 5.76 17.55
CA VAL A 271 11.90 5.17 18.73
C VAL A 271 11.99 3.64 18.61
N LEU A 272 10.91 3.00 18.15
CA LEU A 272 10.91 1.54 17.93
C LEU A 272 11.87 1.11 16.83
N LEU A 273 11.96 1.86 15.73
CA LEU A 273 12.94 1.59 14.66
C LEU A 273 14.38 1.75 15.19
N PHE A 274 14.63 2.81 15.94
CA PHE A 274 15.93 3.00 16.59
C PHE A 274 16.25 1.86 17.57
N SER A 275 15.25 1.34 18.27
CA SER A 275 15.42 0.21 19.19
C SER A 275 15.82 -1.10 18.51
N MET A 276 15.66 -1.21 17.17
CA MET A 276 16.15 -2.37 16.44
C MET A 276 17.68 -2.55 16.58
N ILE A 277 18.44 -1.49 16.82
CA ILE A 277 19.91 -1.53 17.04
C ILE A 277 20.30 -2.48 18.19
N TRP A 278 19.44 -2.68 19.19
CA TRP A 278 19.71 -3.56 20.32
C TRP A 278 19.39 -5.03 20.08
N VAL A 279 18.84 -5.37 18.93
CA VAL A 279 18.63 -6.77 18.54
C VAL A 279 20.02 -7.39 18.31
N ASN A 280 20.31 -8.49 18.99
CA ASN A 280 21.58 -9.19 18.92
C ASN A 280 21.36 -10.71 19.09
N PRO A 281 22.34 -11.58 18.86
CA PRO A 281 22.15 -13.02 18.93
C PRO A 281 21.67 -13.57 20.30
N GLY A 282 21.94 -12.87 21.39
CA GLY A 282 21.60 -13.32 22.75
C GLY A 282 20.12 -13.12 23.10
N TRP A 283 19.57 -11.95 22.75
CA TRP A 283 18.14 -11.60 22.99
C TRP A 283 17.32 -11.70 21.68
N GLY A 284 17.99 -11.78 20.64
CA GLY A 284 17.80 -11.61 19.22
C GLY A 284 16.37 -11.73 18.72
N PHE A 285 15.91 -12.96 18.51
CA PHE A 285 14.65 -13.18 17.83
C PHE A 285 13.43 -12.62 18.60
N TRP A 286 13.34 -12.84 19.91
CA TRP A 286 12.17 -12.43 20.69
C TRP A 286 12.06 -10.91 20.82
N LEU A 287 13.17 -10.20 20.97
CA LEU A 287 13.17 -8.74 20.93
C LEU A 287 12.79 -8.24 19.53
N GLY A 288 13.38 -8.80 18.47
CA GLY A 288 13.05 -8.48 17.09
C GLY A 288 11.58 -8.75 16.77
N LEU A 289 11.01 -9.87 17.22
CA LEU A 289 9.60 -10.20 17.06
C LEU A 289 8.69 -9.18 17.79
N THR A 290 9.03 -8.82 19.02
CA THR A 290 8.27 -7.83 19.79
C THR A 290 8.29 -6.47 19.09
N LEU A 291 9.47 -6.02 18.68
CA LEU A 291 9.60 -4.76 17.93
C LEU A 291 8.88 -4.82 16.59
N ALA A 292 8.94 -5.94 15.88
CA ALA A 292 8.19 -6.14 14.64
C ALA A 292 6.67 -6.02 14.84
N GLY A 293 6.14 -6.61 15.92
CA GLY A 293 4.73 -6.46 16.28
C GLY A 293 4.34 -5.03 16.62
N LEU A 294 5.16 -4.32 17.42
CA LEU A 294 4.93 -2.93 17.78
C LEU A 294 5.04 -1.98 16.58
N LEU A 295 5.99 -2.23 15.67
CA LEU A 295 6.13 -1.49 14.41
C LEU A 295 4.96 -1.77 13.46
N GLY A 296 4.52 -3.02 13.39
CA GLY A 296 3.29 -3.37 12.67
C GLY A 296 2.09 -2.60 13.20
N PHE A 297 1.92 -2.53 14.52
CA PHE A 297 0.85 -1.81 15.17
C PHE A 297 0.95 -0.28 15.06
N SER A 298 2.14 0.28 14.90
CA SER A 298 2.39 1.73 14.78
C SER A 298 2.58 2.17 13.33
N ILE A 299 3.81 2.11 12.79
CA ILE A 299 4.14 2.68 11.48
C ILE A 299 3.39 2.01 10.33
N ALA A 300 3.12 0.71 10.42
CA ALA A 300 2.36 0.02 9.37
C ALA A 300 0.85 0.32 9.40
N SER A 301 0.39 1.03 10.43
CA SER A 301 -1.04 1.32 10.67
C SER A 301 -1.43 2.78 10.49
N TYR A 302 -0.52 3.65 10.05
CA TYR A 302 -0.74 5.10 9.94
C TYR A 302 -1.74 5.49 8.83
N ALA A 303 -1.88 4.67 7.79
CA ALA A 303 -2.60 5.03 6.57
C ALA A 303 -4.06 5.49 6.77
N PRO A 304 -4.88 4.89 7.65
CA PRO A 304 -6.24 5.38 7.91
C PRO A 304 -6.28 6.83 8.42
N ILE A 305 -5.38 7.18 9.32
CA ILE A 305 -5.28 8.52 9.91
C ILE A 305 -4.83 9.52 8.84
N ALA A 306 -3.81 9.16 8.04
CA ALA A 306 -3.29 9.99 6.95
C ALA A 306 -4.37 10.30 5.91
N LEU A 307 -5.17 9.30 5.52
CA LEU A 307 -6.26 9.47 4.57
C LEU A 307 -7.39 10.33 5.16
N ALA A 308 -7.80 10.09 6.41
CA ALA A 308 -8.82 10.88 7.07
C ALA A 308 -8.36 12.35 7.24
N MET A 309 -7.11 12.57 7.62
CA MET A 309 -6.51 13.90 7.73
C MET A 309 -6.47 14.62 6.37
N THR A 310 -6.14 13.93 5.29
CA THR A 310 -6.15 14.51 3.94
C THR A 310 -7.55 14.98 3.55
N LEU A 311 -8.58 14.21 3.87
CA LEU A 311 -9.97 14.58 3.57
C LEU A 311 -10.47 15.79 4.38
N GLU A 312 -9.95 16.02 5.58
CA GLU A 312 -10.30 17.19 6.40
C GLU A 312 -9.63 18.49 5.92
N MET A 313 -8.60 18.40 5.07
CA MET A 313 -7.89 19.56 4.54
C MET A 313 -8.58 20.23 3.36
N VAL A 314 -9.59 19.58 2.78
CA VAL A 314 -10.19 20.02 1.53
C VAL A 314 -11.71 19.93 1.55
N GLU A 315 -12.33 20.71 0.67
CA GLU A 315 -13.75 20.57 0.40
C GLU A 315 -14.08 19.22 -0.25
N PRO A 316 -15.29 18.67 -0.04
CA PRO A 316 -15.70 17.38 -0.60
C PRO A 316 -15.49 17.24 -2.11
N ARG A 317 -15.61 18.34 -2.88
CA ARG A 317 -15.39 18.34 -4.33
C ARG A 317 -13.96 18.02 -4.76
N LEU A 318 -12.97 18.25 -3.88
CA LEU A 318 -11.55 18.06 -4.14
C LEU A 318 -11.01 16.75 -3.51
N SER A 319 -11.86 15.96 -2.88
CA SER A 319 -11.46 14.80 -2.08
C SER A 319 -10.65 13.76 -2.85
N GLY A 320 -11.05 13.45 -4.07
CA GLY A 320 -10.34 12.50 -4.93
C GLY A 320 -8.96 13.04 -5.34
N SER A 321 -8.90 14.29 -5.81
CA SER A 321 -7.64 14.95 -6.22
C SER A 321 -6.69 15.09 -5.04
N ALA A 322 -7.18 15.44 -3.85
CA ALA A 322 -6.37 15.55 -2.65
C ALA A 322 -5.80 14.19 -2.19
N LEU A 323 -6.62 13.13 -2.19
CA LEU A 323 -6.18 11.78 -1.90
C LEU A 323 -5.17 11.29 -2.95
N GLY A 324 -5.39 11.60 -4.23
CA GLY A 324 -4.43 11.30 -5.30
C GLY A 324 -3.08 11.97 -5.07
N CYS A 325 -3.06 13.26 -4.70
CA CYS A 325 -1.85 14.01 -4.36
C CYS A 325 -1.12 13.38 -3.15
N SER A 326 -1.85 13.10 -2.06
CA SER A 326 -1.27 12.46 -0.88
C SER A 326 -0.67 11.09 -1.20
N MET A 327 -1.35 10.27 -2.02
CA MET A 327 -0.87 8.95 -2.42
C MET A 327 0.33 9.01 -3.37
N THR A 328 0.45 10.05 -4.20
CA THR A 328 1.64 10.26 -5.03
C THR A 328 2.91 10.33 -4.15
N GLY A 329 2.86 11.09 -3.05
CA GLY A 329 3.97 11.13 -2.09
C GLY A 329 4.28 9.75 -1.50
N VAL A 330 3.25 9.01 -1.07
CA VAL A 330 3.39 7.64 -0.54
C VAL A 330 4.10 6.72 -1.54
N PHE A 331 3.66 6.72 -2.80
CA PHE A 331 4.22 5.81 -3.82
C PHE A 331 5.62 6.21 -4.28
N ILE A 332 5.94 7.51 -4.32
CA ILE A 332 7.31 7.99 -4.54
C ILE A 332 8.21 7.51 -3.39
N GLY A 333 7.76 7.63 -2.14
CA GLY A 333 8.49 7.10 -0.99
C GLY A 333 8.74 5.59 -1.10
N GLY A 334 7.71 4.82 -1.51
CA GLY A 334 7.82 3.39 -1.74
C GLY A 334 8.74 2.99 -2.91
N MET A 335 8.85 3.83 -3.92
CA MET A 335 9.74 3.61 -5.07
C MET A 335 11.21 3.90 -4.73
N ILE A 336 11.47 4.92 -3.93
CA ILE A 336 12.84 5.38 -3.62
C ILE A 336 13.40 4.68 -2.38
N GLY A 337 12.58 4.42 -1.35
CA GLY A 337 13.03 3.93 -0.06
C GLY A 337 13.88 2.66 -0.13
N PRO A 338 13.39 1.54 -0.67
CA PRO A 338 14.12 0.28 -0.67
C PRO A 338 15.46 0.32 -1.42
N PRO A 339 15.57 0.91 -2.63
CA PRO A 339 16.84 1.02 -3.31
C PRO A 339 17.89 1.84 -2.53
N VAL A 340 17.47 2.95 -1.92
CA VAL A 340 18.38 3.80 -1.12
C VAL A 340 18.83 3.06 0.14
N PHE A 341 17.92 2.37 0.82
CA PHE A 341 18.27 1.60 2.02
C PHE A 341 19.15 0.40 1.67
N GLY A 342 18.86 -0.32 0.59
CA GLY A 342 19.71 -1.40 0.08
C GLY A 342 21.13 -0.92 -0.26
N LEU A 343 21.24 0.24 -0.92
CA LEU A 343 22.55 0.85 -1.20
C LEU A 343 23.34 1.16 0.08
N VAL A 344 22.67 1.66 1.12
CA VAL A 344 23.33 1.91 2.42
C VAL A 344 23.85 0.62 3.02
N ILE A 345 23.06 -0.47 3.00
CA ILE A 345 23.49 -1.78 3.49
C ILE A 345 24.70 -2.29 2.69
N ASP A 346 24.64 -2.23 1.36
CA ASP A 346 25.72 -2.71 0.49
C ASP A 346 27.02 -1.93 0.71
N LEU A 347 26.94 -0.62 0.92
CA LEU A 347 28.12 0.23 1.18
C LEU A 347 28.69 0.04 2.59
N SER A 348 27.84 -0.23 3.58
CA SER A 348 28.26 -0.42 4.98
C SER A 348 28.67 -1.86 5.29
N GLY A 349 28.21 -2.82 4.49
CA GLY A 349 28.46 -4.24 4.68
C GLY A 349 27.73 -4.86 5.87
N SER A 350 26.84 -4.12 6.56
CA SER A 350 26.08 -4.62 7.70
C SER A 350 24.79 -3.86 7.93
N PHE A 351 23.87 -4.46 8.70
CA PHE A 351 22.67 -3.80 9.21
C PHE A 351 22.91 -2.97 10.48
N GLU A 352 24.11 -2.96 11.03
CA GLU A 352 24.44 -2.29 12.31
C GLU A 352 24.83 -0.82 12.13
N THR A 353 24.95 -0.35 10.91
CA THR A 353 25.24 1.06 10.54
C THR A 353 24.02 1.81 10.11
#